data_f2af546333cbc0262fa27d3906df45e6
#
_entry.id   f2af546333cbc0262fa27d3906df45e6
#
_cell.length_a   1.000
_cell.length_b   1.000
_cell.length_c   1.000
_cell.angle_alpha   90.00
_cell.angle_beta   90.00
_cell.angle_gamma   90.00
#
_symmetry.space_group_name_H-M   'P 1'
#
loop_
_entity.id
_entity.type
_entity.pdbx_description
1 polymer ?
#
loop_
_entity_poly.entity_id
_entity_poly.type
_entity_poly.pdbx_seq_one_letter_code
_entity_poly.pdbx_strand_id
1 'polypeptide(L)'
;YDYWNDKVRRSLLFDAKADYLVYGMAEKGILGIASYLRSMTNDECLMTNEGVAARRYCNTAIITKEISKYKDALVLSSYEEVAADKRKYAESFKLYYTEGRKKQPRVIIQPCQGRYLVVFPPENLKQKEFEALFELPFMRASRSGNIPAWDFVKFSTISHRGCFGGCSFCAISQHQGKYIVGRSLASIKKEIQEKIMVQSGFKGNILDVGGPTANMYGLTCSKDEGCTRASCIYPNFCKFLNLTQKPSLELLKELRQMPGIKKVFIGSGIRYDLALLDDEYMEELVKHHVGGQLSIAPEHICEEVLLLMGKPRFSKFLEFKDKFEKLNKKHGKKQFLIPYFIASHPGSTLDHALKLAFFLKKNRVRLEQVQNFTPTPMTPATCMYYTGIDPFTGKPVHVPKGEERSFQKALLQPQLAKNYRLVAKALKQLGKGKLLKQLTA
;
A
#
# COMPACT_ATOMS: atom_id res chain seq x y z
N TYR A 1 -8.99 -11.27 -9.58
CA TYR A 1 -9.35 -10.72 -10.90
C TYR A 1 -8.09 -10.22 -11.61
N ASP A 2 -7.89 -10.65 -12.84
CA ASP A 2 -6.82 -10.23 -13.74
C ASP A 2 -7.34 -9.09 -14.62
N TYR A 3 -6.82 -7.89 -14.38
CA TYR A 3 -7.23 -6.68 -15.09
C TYR A 3 -6.89 -6.71 -16.59
N TRP A 4 -5.74 -7.29 -16.96
CA TRP A 4 -5.24 -7.28 -18.34
C TRP A 4 -6.01 -8.23 -19.25
N ASN A 5 -6.49 -9.34 -18.69
CA ASN A 5 -7.31 -10.32 -19.42
C ASN A 5 -8.81 -10.20 -19.14
N ASP A 6 -9.23 -9.23 -18.31
CA ASP A 6 -10.62 -8.99 -17.88
C ASP A 6 -11.35 -10.27 -17.41
N LYS A 7 -10.67 -11.09 -16.58
CA LYS A 7 -11.23 -12.34 -16.09
C LYS A 7 -10.76 -12.72 -14.69
N VAL A 8 -11.58 -13.51 -14.01
CA VAL A 8 -11.17 -14.16 -12.75
C VAL A 8 -10.23 -15.32 -13.10
N ARG A 9 -9.08 -15.36 -12.42
CA ARG A 9 -8.12 -16.44 -12.52
C ARG A 9 -8.15 -17.35 -11.31
N ARG A 10 -7.92 -18.63 -11.51
CA ARG A 10 -7.60 -19.56 -10.42
C ARG A 10 -6.23 -19.24 -9.84
N SER A 11 -5.88 -19.85 -8.70
CA SER A 11 -4.56 -19.67 -8.10
C SER A 11 -3.43 -20.05 -9.08
N LEU A 12 -2.34 -19.28 -9.05
CA LEU A 12 -1.12 -19.55 -9.83
C LEU A 12 -0.55 -20.95 -9.61
N LEU A 13 -0.79 -21.56 -8.44
CA LEU A 13 -0.37 -22.94 -8.15
C LEU A 13 -0.93 -23.95 -9.16
N PHE A 14 -2.18 -23.76 -9.59
CA PHE A 14 -2.80 -24.66 -10.60
C PHE A 14 -2.15 -24.50 -11.98
N ASP A 15 -1.73 -23.29 -12.32
CA ASP A 15 -1.16 -22.98 -13.64
C ASP A 15 0.34 -23.30 -13.69
N ALA A 16 1.08 -22.98 -12.60
CA ALA A 16 2.52 -23.21 -12.50
C ALA A 16 2.89 -24.66 -12.16
N LYS A 17 1.92 -25.48 -11.74
CA LYS A 17 2.14 -26.84 -11.22
C LYS A 17 3.23 -26.89 -10.13
N ALA A 18 3.26 -25.85 -9.28
CA ALA A 18 4.20 -25.74 -8.18
C ALA A 18 3.64 -26.37 -6.91
N ASP A 19 4.51 -26.85 -6.04
CA ASP A 19 4.14 -27.49 -4.77
C ASP A 19 3.72 -26.44 -3.74
N TYR A 20 4.42 -25.30 -3.71
CA TYR A 20 4.14 -24.18 -2.80
C TYR A 20 4.02 -22.85 -3.53
N LEU A 21 3.09 -22.03 -3.06
CA LEU A 21 3.09 -20.59 -3.29
C LEU A 21 3.46 -19.91 -1.98
N VAL A 22 4.54 -19.14 -1.98
CA VAL A 22 4.93 -18.33 -0.83
C VAL A 22 4.48 -16.88 -1.08
N TYR A 23 3.82 -16.25 -0.12
CA TYR A 23 3.19 -14.95 -0.32
C TYR A 23 3.48 -13.95 0.81
N GLY A 24 3.26 -12.67 0.54
CA GLY A 24 3.43 -11.60 1.51
C GLY A 24 4.89 -11.42 1.95
N MET A 25 5.12 -11.25 3.25
CA MET A 25 6.45 -11.25 3.86
C MET A 25 6.89 -12.68 4.07
N ALA A 26 7.60 -13.22 3.11
CA ALA A 26 7.78 -14.64 2.87
C ALA A 26 8.93 -15.29 3.66
N GLU A 27 9.70 -14.54 4.45
CA GLU A 27 10.95 -14.99 5.04
C GLU A 27 10.79 -16.27 5.88
N LYS A 28 9.78 -16.30 6.78
CA LYS A 28 9.51 -17.50 7.62
C LYS A 28 9.04 -18.68 6.78
N GLY A 29 8.18 -18.46 5.82
CA GLY A 29 7.66 -19.50 4.93
C GLY A 29 8.78 -20.17 4.13
N ILE A 30 9.66 -19.39 3.53
CA ILE A 30 10.82 -19.88 2.76
C ILE A 30 11.80 -20.64 3.64
N LEU A 31 12.14 -20.11 4.83
CA LEU A 31 13.04 -20.80 5.76
C LEU A 31 12.45 -22.11 6.26
N GLY A 32 11.14 -22.15 6.52
CA GLY A 32 10.43 -23.35 6.90
C GLY A 32 10.51 -24.44 5.81
N ILE A 33 10.22 -24.07 4.57
CA ILE A 33 10.31 -24.97 3.41
C ILE A 33 11.75 -25.47 3.22
N ALA A 34 12.74 -24.55 3.25
CA ALA A 34 14.14 -24.91 3.07
C ALA A 34 14.66 -25.87 4.16
N SER A 35 14.26 -25.63 5.42
CA SER A 35 14.63 -26.51 6.54
C SER A 35 14.01 -27.90 6.39
N TYR A 36 12.78 -27.97 5.92
CA TYR A 36 12.11 -29.24 5.65
C TYR A 36 12.82 -30.02 4.53
N LEU A 37 13.08 -29.37 3.40
CA LEU A 37 13.76 -30.03 2.27
C LEU A 37 15.16 -30.55 2.66
N ARG A 38 15.87 -29.85 3.54
CA ARG A 38 17.16 -30.32 4.08
C ARG A 38 17.04 -31.54 4.99
N SER A 39 15.90 -31.70 5.69
CA SER A 39 15.67 -32.82 6.59
C SER A 39 15.18 -34.08 5.86
N MET A 40 14.86 -34.00 4.59
CA MET A 40 14.43 -35.14 3.78
C MET A 40 15.62 -35.97 3.38
N THR A 41 15.51 -37.30 3.51
CA THR A 41 16.44 -38.24 2.89
C THR A 41 16.22 -38.32 1.38
N ASN A 42 17.20 -38.78 0.61
CA ASN A 42 17.07 -38.91 -0.85
C ASN A 42 15.88 -39.77 -1.27
N ASP A 43 15.55 -40.81 -0.50
CA ASP A 43 14.42 -41.70 -0.77
C ASP A 43 13.07 -41.07 -0.50
N GLU A 44 12.97 -40.19 0.53
CA GLU A 44 11.75 -39.40 0.80
C GLU A 44 11.52 -38.31 -0.25
N CYS A 45 12.55 -37.77 -0.87
CA CYS A 45 12.47 -36.77 -1.91
C CYS A 45 11.83 -37.32 -3.22
N LEU A 46 11.93 -38.61 -3.45
CA LEU A 46 11.32 -39.31 -4.60
C LEU A 46 9.89 -39.77 -4.33
N MET A 47 9.47 -39.80 -3.08
CA MET A 47 8.17 -40.30 -2.64
C MET A 47 7.16 -39.14 -2.46
N THR A 48 6.40 -38.89 -3.51
CA THR A 48 5.09 -38.18 -3.57
C THR A 48 5.03 -36.72 -3.09
N ASN A 49 4.52 -35.86 -3.96
CA ASN A 49 4.07 -34.48 -3.70
C ASN A 49 3.11 -34.36 -2.47
N GLU A 50 2.50 -35.42 -1.99
CA GLU A 50 1.59 -35.43 -0.85
C GLU A 50 2.32 -35.29 0.50
N GLY A 51 3.54 -35.82 0.66
CA GLY A 51 4.34 -35.68 1.89
C GLY A 51 4.88 -34.26 2.09
N VAL A 52 5.28 -33.61 1.01
CA VAL A 52 5.78 -32.22 1.01
C VAL A 52 4.64 -31.25 1.32
N ALA A 53 3.46 -31.46 0.74
CA ALA A 53 2.27 -30.65 0.95
C ALA A 53 1.65 -30.78 2.36
N ALA A 54 2.04 -31.81 3.14
CA ALA A 54 1.42 -32.06 4.44
C ALA A 54 1.83 -31.11 5.57
N ARG A 55 2.97 -30.40 5.45
CA ARG A 55 3.47 -29.49 6.50
C ARG A 55 2.93 -28.06 6.33
N ARG A 56 2.50 -27.48 7.45
CA ARG A 56 1.91 -26.14 7.53
C ARG A 56 3.03 -25.11 7.74
N TYR A 57 3.33 -24.33 6.73
CA TYR A 57 4.21 -23.17 6.84
C TYR A 57 3.40 -21.89 6.72
N CYS A 58 3.66 -20.92 7.61
CA CYS A 58 3.06 -19.61 7.51
C CYS A 58 3.40 -18.95 6.16
N ASN A 59 2.56 -18.04 5.69
CA ASN A 59 2.77 -17.31 4.44
C ASN A 59 2.86 -18.22 3.19
N THR A 60 2.23 -19.39 3.21
CA THR A 60 2.26 -20.34 2.09
C THR A 60 0.86 -20.77 1.66
N ALA A 61 0.75 -21.27 0.45
CA ALA A 61 -0.42 -21.99 -0.02
C ALA A 61 -0.01 -23.25 -0.75
N ILE A 62 -0.89 -24.26 -0.71
CA ILE A 62 -0.72 -25.57 -1.34
C ILE A 62 -2.00 -26.01 -2.04
N ILE A 63 -1.91 -27.02 -2.91
CA ILE A 63 -3.04 -27.74 -3.46
C ILE A 63 -3.13 -29.11 -2.84
N THR A 64 -4.32 -29.55 -2.41
CA THR A 64 -4.56 -30.89 -1.85
C THR A 64 -5.91 -31.43 -2.27
N LYS A 65 -6.10 -32.75 -2.19
CA LYS A 65 -7.43 -33.41 -2.30
C LYS A 65 -8.08 -33.59 -0.93
N GLU A 66 -7.28 -33.56 0.15
CA GLU A 66 -7.72 -33.91 1.50
C GLU A 66 -7.69 -32.67 2.41
N ILE A 67 -8.84 -32.37 3.03
CA ILE A 67 -9.00 -31.20 3.91
C ILE A 67 -9.54 -31.51 5.30
N SER A 68 -9.82 -32.79 5.62
CA SER A 68 -10.40 -33.21 6.92
C SER A 68 -9.59 -32.75 8.14
N LYS A 69 -8.28 -32.57 7.96
CA LYS A 69 -7.36 -32.09 9.01
C LYS A 69 -7.48 -30.58 9.31
N TYR A 70 -8.24 -29.82 8.51
CA TYR A 70 -8.40 -28.34 8.67
C TYR A 70 -9.79 -28.00 9.20
N LYS A 71 -10.19 -28.55 10.35
CA LYS A 71 -11.55 -28.46 10.92
C LYS A 71 -12.05 -27.01 11.10
N ASP A 72 -11.17 -26.08 11.49
CA ASP A 72 -11.52 -24.67 11.78
C ASP A 72 -11.26 -23.72 10.60
N ALA A 73 -11.00 -24.26 9.40
CA ALA A 73 -10.71 -23.44 8.24
C ALA A 73 -11.93 -22.64 7.77
N LEU A 74 -11.67 -21.46 7.23
CA LEU A 74 -12.68 -20.69 6.49
C LEU A 74 -12.75 -21.23 5.06
N VAL A 75 -13.88 -21.84 4.71
CA VAL A 75 -14.14 -22.29 3.34
C VAL A 75 -14.81 -21.17 2.55
N LEU A 76 -14.22 -20.79 1.43
CA LEU A 76 -14.76 -19.82 0.48
C LEU A 76 -15.60 -20.51 -0.59
N SER A 77 -16.39 -19.74 -1.34
CA SER A 77 -17.02 -20.23 -2.57
C SER A 77 -15.98 -20.78 -3.53
N SER A 78 -16.34 -21.80 -4.31
CA SER A 78 -15.42 -22.40 -5.29
C SER A 78 -14.92 -21.38 -6.33
N TYR A 79 -13.81 -21.69 -6.98
CA TYR A 79 -13.31 -20.90 -8.08
C TYR A 79 -14.38 -20.74 -9.19
N GLU A 80 -15.07 -21.82 -9.50
CA GLU A 80 -16.11 -21.88 -10.54
C GLU A 80 -17.28 -20.93 -10.20
N GLU A 81 -17.75 -20.95 -8.95
CA GLU A 81 -18.81 -20.05 -8.47
C GLU A 81 -18.39 -18.58 -8.55
N VAL A 82 -17.20 -18.24 -8.04
CA VAL A 82 -16.73 -16.83 -8.05
C VAL A 82 -16.36 -16.34 -9.45
N ALA A 83 -16.01 -17.23 -10.37
CA ALA A 83 -15.74 -16.88 -11.76
C ALA A 83 -17.05 -16.63 -12.55
N ALA A 84 -18.13 -17.33 -12.19
CA ALA A 84 -19.42 -17.23 -12.86
C ALA A 84 -20.31 -16.11 -12.31
N ASP A 85 -20.21 -15.77 -11.02
CA ASP A 85 -21.12 -14.85 -10.33
C ASP A 85 -20.34 -13.74 -9.59
N LYS A 86 -20.60 -12.49 -9.98
CA LYS A 86 -19.99 -11.29 -9.38
C LYS A 86 -20.40 -11.07 -7.92
N ARG A 87 -21.60 -11.48 -7.50
CA ARG A 87 -22.03 -11.38 -6.11
C ARG A 87 -21.27 -12.40 -5.26
N LYS A 88 -21.18 -13.64 -5.72
CA LYS A 88 -20.38 -14.69 -5.09
C LYS A 88 -18.90 -14.25 -4.95
N TYR A 89 -18.36 -13.60 -5.98
CA TYR A 89 -17.02 -13.02 -5.91
C TYR A 89 -16.91 -11.97 -4.80
N ALA A 90 -17.84 -11.01 -4.71
CA ALA A 90 -17.82 -9.95 -3.70
C ALA A 90 -17.97 -10.52 -2.27
N GLU A 91 -18.87 -11.50 -2.07
CA GLU A 91 -19.08 -12.19 -0.80
C GLU A 91 -17.82 -12.95 -0.37
N SER A 92 -17.26 -13.75 -1.26
CA SER A 92 -16.03 -14.52 -1.03
C SER A 92 -14.84 -13.60 -0.74
N PHE A 93 -14.71 -12.48 -1.49
CA PHE A 93 -13.72 -11.45 -1.23
C PHE A 93 -13.88 -10.84 0.16
N LYS A 94 -15.10 -10.50 0.59
CA LYS A 94 -15.38 -9.96 1.92
C LYS A 94 -14.92 -10.90 3.02
N LEU A 95 -15.23 -12.20 2.90
CA LEU A 95 -14.81 -13.23 3.86
C LEU A 95 -13.28 -13.32 3.94
N TYR A 96 -12.63 -13.48 2.79
CA TYR A 96 -11.18 -13.50 2.68
C TYR A 96 -10.53 -12.26 3.30
N TYR A 97 -10.99 -11.07 2.88
CA TYR A 97 -10.42 -9.81 3.33
C TYR A 97 -10.58 -9.60 4.84
N THR A 98 -11.75 -9.92 5.38
CA THR A 98 -12.04 -9.79 6.82
C THR A 98 -11.21 -10.77 7.65
N GLU A 99 -11.08 -12.02 7.18
CA GLU A 99 -10.26 -13.03 7.86
C GLU A 99 -8.79 -12.61 7.93
N GLY A 100 -8.23 -12.16 6.80
CA GLY A 100 -6.84 -11.71 6.72
C GLY A 100 -6.51 -10.45 7.56
N ARG A 101 -7.52 -9.77 8.14
CA ARG A 101 -7.34 -8.63 9.04
C ARG A 101 -7.28 -8.99 10.50
N LYS A 102 -7.57 -10.22 10.86
CA LYS A 102 -7.46 -10.71 12.23
C LYS A 102 -5.98 -10.80 12.64
N LYS A 103 -5.71 -10.71 13.93
CA LYS A 103 -4.36 -10.91 14.48
C LYS A 103 -3.91 -12.36 14.34
N GLN A 104 -4.88 -13.28 14.44
CA GLN A 104 -4.72 -14.72 14.25
C GLN A 104 -5.75 -15.19 13.21
N PRO A 105 -5.43 -15.09 11.91
CA PRO A 105 -6.34 -15.56 10.87
C PRO A 105 -6.36 -17.08 10.83
N ARG A 106 -7.50 -17.63 10.41
CA ARG A 106 -7.66 -19.06 10.16
C ARG A 106 -7.01 -19.46 8.83
N VAL A 107 -6.81 -20.75 8.65
CA VAL A 107 -6.56 -21.34 7.34
C VAL A 107 -7.76 -21.04 6.42
N ILE A 108 -7.48 -20.65 5.19
CA ILE A 108 -8.52 -20.40 4.19
C ILE A 108 -8.46 -21.50 3.14
N ILE A 109 -9.64 -22.04 2.76
CA ILE A 109 -9.76 -23.08 1.76
C ILE A 109 -10.67 -22.58 0.63
N GLN A 110 -10.23 -22.77 -0.61
CA GLN A 110 -11.04 -22.54 -1.79
C GLN A 110 -11.10 -23.81 -2.65
N PRO A 111 -12.30 -24.39 -2.86
CA PRO A 111 -12.48 -25.48 -3.82
C PRO A 111 -12.17 -25.00 -5.24
N CYS A 112 -11.49 -25.84 -6.03
CA CYS A 112 -11.15 -25.55 -7.42
C CYS A 112 -10.87 -26.85 -8.18
N GLN A 113 -11.68 -27.16 -9.19
CA GLN A 113 -11.48 -28.30 -10.11
C GLN A 113 -11.26 -29.64 -9.40
N GLY A 114 -12.13 -29.98 -8.45
CA GLY A 114 -12.08 -31.24 -7.70
C GLY A 114 -10.90 -31.34 -6.70
N ARG A 115 -10.17 -30.25 -6.48
CA ARG A 115 -9.11 -30.10 -5.47
C ARG A 115 -9.36 -28.85 -4.62
N TYR A 116 -8.52 -28.63 -3.64
CA TYR A 116 -8.61 -27.52 -2.72
C TYR A 116 -7.31 -26.72 -2.70
N LEU A 117 -7.44 -25.41 -2.91
CA LEU A 117 -6.39 -24.47 -2.54
C LEU A 117 -6.48 -24.25 -1.03
N VAL A 118 -5.41 -24.52 -0.31
CA VAL A 118 -5.29 -24.27 1.14
C VAL A 118 -4.28 -23.16 1.33
N VAL A 119 -4.71 -22.05 1.94
CA VAL A 119 -3.87 -20.88 2.23
C VAL A 119 -3.64 -20.80 3.72
N PHE A 120 -2.39 -20.97 4.13
CA PHE A 120 -1.98 -20.84 5.53
C PHE A 120 -1.83 -19.37 5.91
N PRO A 121 -2.19 -18.99 7.15
CA PRO A 121 -2.18 -17.60 7.56
C PRO A 121 -0.75 -16.99 7.52
N PRO A 122 -0.66 -15.66 7.29
CA PRO A 122 0.60 -14.96 7.40
C PRO A 122 1.04 -14.87 8.86
N GLU A 123 2.34 -14.91 9.08
CA GLU A 123 2.96 -14.63 10.36
C GLU A 123 3.92 -13.45 10.22
N ASN A 124 3.72 -12.44 11.06
CA ASN A 124 4.61 -11.28 11.07
C ASN A 124 5.96 -11.65 11.70
N LEU A 125 7.04 -11.07 11.17
CA LEU A 125 8.34 -11.14 11.82
C LEU A 125 8.30 -10.43 13.17
N LYS A 126 9.01 -10.97 14.15
CA LYS A 126 9.36 -10.23 15.37
C LYS A 126 10.43 -9.20 15.05
N GLN A 127 10.57 -8.16 15.86
CA GLN A 127 11.54 -7.08 15.63
C GLN A 127 12.96 -7.63 15.35
N LYS A 128 13.49 -8.52 16.19
CA LYS A 128 14.82 -9.12 16.01
C LYS A 128 14.96 -9.89 14.70
N GLU A 129 13.92 -10.63 14.31
CA GLU A 129 13.89 -11.36 13.02
C GLU A 129 13.91 -10.39 11.84
N PHE A 130 13.19 -9.27 11.96
CA PHE A 130 13.18 -8.23 10.94
C PHE A 130 14.54 -7.51 10.85
N GLU A 131 15.17 -7.18 11.98
CA GLU A 131 16.50 -6.58 12.04
C GLU A 131 17.59 -7.48 11.43
N ALA A 132 17.50 -8.78 11.65
CA ALA A 132 18.45 -9.75 11.08
C ALA A 132 18.50 -9.72 9.54
N LEU A 133 17.42 -9.32 8.87
CA LEU A 133 17.43 -9.16 7.41
C LEU A 133 18.41 -8.06 6.96
N PHE A 134 18.61 -7.03 7.78
CA PHE A 134 19.52 -5.92 7.46
C PHE A 134 20.98 -6.22 7.80
N GLU A 135 21.23 -7.32 8.52
CA GLU A 135 22.59 -7.86 8.74
C GLU A 135 23.12 -8.63 7.53
N LEU A 136 22.23 -9.08 6.63
CA LEU A 136 22.62 -9.80 5.42
C LEU A 136 23.56 -8.95 4.55
N PRO A 137 24.51 -9.58 3.82
CA PRO A 137 25.53 -8.90 3.04
C PRO A 137 24.99 -8.32 1.72
N PHE A 138 24.09 -7.34 1.81
CA PHE A 138 23.59 -6.64 0.62
C PHE A 138 24.67 -5.75 0.02
N MET A 139 24.88 -5.85 -1.27
CA MET A 139 25.90 -5.09 -2.00
C MET A 139 25.57 -3.61 -2.21
N ARG A 140 24.33 -3.17 -2.05
CA ARG A 140 23.86 -1.81 -2.38
C ARG A 140 24.46 -1.26 -3.69
N ALA A 141 24.55 -2.13 -4.69
CA ALA A 141 25.06 -1.83 -6.02
C ALA A 141 24.12 -2.39 -7.08
N SER A 142 24.07 -1.72 -8.22
CA SER A 142 23.33 -2.21 -9.39
C SER A 142 24.28 -2.96 -10.34
N ARG A 143 23.85 -4.14 -10.80
CA ARG A 143 24.53 -4.86 -11.89
C ARG A 143 24.32 -4.17 -13.25
N SER A 144 23.20 -3.49 -13.43
CA SER A 144 22.75 -2.96 -14.72
C SER A 144 23.29 -1.56 -15.04
N GLY A 145 24.28 -1.05 -14.31
CA GLY A 145 24.83 0.28 -14.53
C GLY A 145 23.86 1.40 -14.13
N ASN A 146 23.52 2.28 -15.04
CA ASN A 146 22.76 3.49 -14.73
C ASN A 146 21.25 3.21 -14.59
N ILE A 147 20.80 2.93 -13.37
CA ILE A 147 19.37 2.82 -13.03
C ILE A 147 18.86 4.20 -12.58
N PRO A 148 17.81 4.77 -13.22
CA PRO A 148 17.20 6.00 -12.76
C PRO A 148 16.80 5.92 -11.28
N ALA A 149 17.03 7.00 -10.53
CA ALA A 149 16.77 7.10 -9.09
C ALA A 149 17.52 6.09 -8.19
N TRP A 150 18.56 5.39 -8.70
CA TRP A 150 19.33 4.45 -7.90
C TRP A 150 19.94 5.09 -6.65
N ASP A 151 20.47 6.31 -6.76
CA ASP A 151 21.04 7.02 -5.61
C ASP A 151 20.00 7.26 -4.50
N PHE A 152 18.72 7.45 -4.85
CA PHE A 152 17.67 7.57 -3.87
C PHE A 152 17.54 6.27 -3.04
N VAL A 153 17.53 5.11 -3.70
CA VAL A 153 17.45 3.81 -3.02
C VAL A 153 18.73 3.52 -2.23
N LYS A 154 19.90 3.79 -2.83
CA LYS A 154 21.23 3.52 -2.26
C LYS A 154 21.45 4.23 -0.93
N PHE A 155 20.97 5.47 -0.80
CA PHE A 155 21.12 6.31 0.39
C PHE A 155 19.87 6.39 1.26
N SER A 156 18.97 5.43 1.15
CA SER A 156 17.77 5.32 1.97
C SER A 156 17.80 4.11 2.89
N THR A 157 17.04 4.17 3.98
CA THR A 157 16.85 3.05 4.91
C THR A 157 15.37 2.82 5.21
N ILE A 158 15.01 1.58 5.49
CA ILE A 158 13.66 1.19 5.88
C ILE A 158 13.58 1.11 7.40
N SER A 159 12.66 1.87 8.00
CA SER A 159 12.44 1.88 9.45
C SER A 159 11.46 0.81 9.92
N HIS A 160 10.46 0.48 9.10
CA HIS A 160 9.39 -0.47 9.44
C HIS A 160 8.68 -1.04 8.22
N ARG A 161 7.93 -2.11 8.44
CA ARG A 161 6.97 -2.71 7.52
C ARG A 161 5.57 -2.69 8.13
N GLY A 162 4.55 -2.89 7.28
CA GLY A 162 3.14 -2.86 7.69
C GLY A 162 2.50 -1.49 7.56
N CYS A 163 1.16 -1.46 7.50
CA CYS A 163 0.42 -0.21 7.37
C CYS A 163 -0.99 -0.32 7.96
N PHE A 164 -1.32 0.51 8.93
CA PHE A 164 -2.65 0.60 9.53
C PHE A 164 -3.70 1.31 8.64
N GLY A 165 -3.29 1.85 7.48
CA GLY A 165 -4.12 2.70 6.63
C GLY A 165 -5.33 2.01 6.04
N GLY A 166 -5.16 0.81 5.49
CA GLY A 166 -6.26 0.04 4.91
C GLY A 166 -6.97 0.72 3.73
N CYS A 167 -6.27 1.57 2.97
CA CYS A 167 -6.84 2.21 1.78
C CYS A 167 -7.31 1.17 0.78
N SER A 168 -8.50 1.35 0.20
CA SER A 168 -9.17 0.32 -0.58
C SER A 168 -8.44 -0.09 -1.87
N PHE A 169 -7.63 0.79 -2.42
CA PHE A 169 -6.86 0.60 -3.65
C PHE A 169 -5.45 0.04 -3.42
N CYS A 170 -4.99 -0.02 -2.16
CA CYS A 170 -3.60 -0.29 -1.82
C CYS A 170 -3.39 -1.72 -1.33
N ALA A 171 -2.45 -2.44 -1.95
CA ALA A 171 -2.12 -3.81 -1.57
C ALA A 171 -1.04 -3.89 -0.46
N ILE A 172 -0.46 -2.78 -0.01
CA ILE A 172 0.64 -2.80 0.98
C ILE A 172 0.23 -3.54 2.25
N SER A 173 -0.96 -3.26 2.78
CA SER A 173 -1.44 -3.94 3.98
C SER A 173 -1.83 -5.41 3.76
N GLN A 174 -2.03 -5.83 2.51
CA GLN A 174 -2.20 -7.25 2.16
C GLN A 174 -0.84 -7.96 2.06
N HIS A 175 0.16 -7.25 1.54
CA HIS A 175 1.50 -7.79 1.32
C HIS A 175 2.37 -7.75 2.59
N GLN A 176 2.44 -6.59 3.26
CA GLN A 176 3.30 -6.40 4.45
C GLN A 176 2.57 -6.59 5.78
N GLY A 177 1.26 -6.82 5.74
CA GLY A 177 0.44 -6.91 6.93
C GLY A 177 -0.10 -5.55 7.41
N LYS A 178 -1.07 -5.63 8.31
CA LYS A 178 -1.73 -4.48 8.93
C LYS A 178 -0.91 -3.90 10.09
N TYR A 179 -0.20 -4.77 10.82
CA TYR A 179 0.53 -4.38 12.02
C TYR A 179 1.93 -3.92 11.68
N ILE A 180 2.40 -2.91 12.41
CA ILE A 180 3.73 -2.36 12.20
C ILE A 180 4.77 -3.28 12.87
N VAL A 181 5.79 -3.64 12.11
CA VAL A 181 7.01 -4.27 12.61
C VAL A 181 8.16 -3.30 12.35
N GLY A 182 8.64 -2.65 13.40
CA GLY A 182 9.69 -1.66 13.34
C GLY A 182 11.06 -2.22 13.69
N ARG A 183 12.11 -1.56 13.22
CA ARG A 183 13.50 -1.74 13.65
C ARG A 183 13.80 -0.85 14.84
N SER A 184 14.73 -1.27 15.70
CA SER A 184 15.28 -0.39 16.73
C SER A 184 16.12 0.73 16.12
N LEU A 185 16.23 1.82 16.85
CA LEU A 185 17.12 2.94 16.50
C LEU A 185 18.57 2.45 16.30
N ALA A 186 19.04 1.53 17.17
CA ALA A 186 20.37 0.94 17.09
C ALA A 186 20.61 0.21 15.76
N SER A 187 19.64 -0.63 15.33
CA SER A 187 19.71 -1.35 14.05
C SER A 187 19.78 -0.39 12.85
N ILE A 188 18.98 0.68 12.87
CA ILE A 188 18.98 1.68 11.80
C ILE A 188 20.30 2.47 11.77
N LYS A 189 20.77 2.92 12.93
CA LYS A 189 22.09 3.62 13.04
C LYS A 189 23.23 2.75 12.54
N LYS A 190 23.25 1.46 12.93
CA LYS A 190 24.27 0.50 12.47
C LYS A 190 24.27 0.36 10.94
N GLU A 191 23.10 0.17 10.31
CA GLU A 191 23.02 0.09 8.85
C GLU A 191 23.52 1.39 8.18
N ILE A 192 23.15 2.55 8.71
CA ILE A 192 23.60 3.83 8.17
C ILE A 192 25.14 3.93 8.23
N GLN A 193 25.73 3.62 9.39
CA GLN A 193 27.19 3.69 9.59
C GLN A 193 27.95 2.69 8.74
N GLU A 194 27.57 1.42 8.82
CA GLU A 194 28.33 0.32 8.24
C GLU A 194 28.05 0.07 6.76
N LYS A 195 26.84 0.45 6.27
CA LYS A 195 26.40 0.11 4.91
C LYS A 195 26.07 1.30 4.02
N ILE A 196 25.60 2.42 4.56
CA ILE A 196 25.22 3.60 3.75
C ILE A 196 26.36 4.61 3.66
N MET A 197 26.95 5.00 4.79
CA MET A 197 27.99 6.04 4.83
C MET A 197 29.27 5.63 4.10
N VAL A 198 29.54 4.33 4.01
CA VAL A 198 30.72 3.78 3.32
C VAL A 198 30.56 3.70 1.79
N GLN A 199 29.35 3.97 1.27
CA GLN A 199 29.11 3.91 -0.16
C GLN A 199 29.75 5.08 -0.91
N SER A 200 30.31 4.80 -2.07
CA SER A 200 30.84 5.84 -2.95
C SER A 200 29.75 6.85 -3.31
N GLY A 201 30.10 8.14 -3.28
CA GLY A 201 29.16 9.22 -3.56
C GLY A 201 28.30 9.66 -2.38
N PHE A 202 28.45 9.07 -1.18
CA PHE A 202 27.76 9.55 0.02
C PHE A 202 28.25 10.95 0.41
N LYS A 203 27.33 11.91 0.55
CA LYS A 203 27.62 13.32 0.84
C LYS A 203 27.06 13.78 2.19
N GLY A 204 26.73 12.84 3.08
CA GLY A 204 26.13 13.10 4.39
C GLY A 204 24.60 13.19 4.38
N ASN A 205 23.93 12.81 3.28
CA ASN A 205 22.49 12.92 3.16
C ASN A 205 21.84 11.52 3.14
N ILE A 206 20.93 11.27 4.08
CA ILE A 206 19.99 10.14 4.01
C ILE A 206 18.78 10.67 3.26
N LEU A 207 18.47 10.03 2.13
CA LEU A 207 17.44 10.52 1.20
C LEU A 207 16.02 10.07 1.60
N ASP A 208 15.91 8.96 2.33
CA ASP A 208 14.65 8.54 2.95
C ASP A 208 14.91 7.70 4.20
N VAL A 209 14.19 8.00 5.27
CA VAL A 209 13.98 7.11 6.40
C VAL A 209 12.53 6.68 6.35
N GLY A 210 12.27 5.62 5.61
CA GLY A 210 10.95 5.31 5.13
C GLY A 210 10.35 4.01 5.62
N GLY A 211 9.19 3.77 5.08
CA GLY A 211 8.34 2.62 5.23
C GLY A 211 7.15 2.80 4.32
N PRO A 212 6.09 1.99 4.42
CA PRO A 212 4.86 2.21 3.66
C PRO A 212 4.25 3.59 3.85
N THR A 213 4.49 4.18 5.02
CA THR A 213 4.13 5.55 5.42
C THR A 213 5.05 5.95 6.55
N ALA A 214 5.96 6.90 6.32
CA ALA A 214 7.08 7.17 7.22
C ALA A 214 6.68 7.43 8.68
N ASN A 215 5.59 8.16 8.92
CA ASN A 215 5.11 8.49 10.27
C ASN A 215 4.19 7.44 10.90
N MET A 216 4.33 6.17 10.49
CA MET A 216 3.75 5.02 11.20
C MET A 216 4.80 4.24 12.01
N TYR A 217 6.06 4.63 11.97
CA TYR A 217 7.11 4.01 12.76
C TYR A 217 6.80 4.10 14.26
N GLY A 218 6.90 2.96 14.95
CA GLY A 218 6.65 2.85 16.39
C GLY A 218 5.19 2.89 16.81
N LEU A 219 4.22 3.01 15.89
CA LEU A 219 2.81 2.89 16.24
C LEU A 219 2.49 1.44 16.59
N THR A 220 1.76 1.24 17.68
CA THR A 220 1.40 -0.08 18.21
C THR A 220 -0.10 -0.19 18.46
N CYS A 221 -0.60 -1.43 18.42
CA CYS A 221 -2.00 -1.74 18.73
C CYS A 221 -2.06 -2.55 20.03
N SER A 222 -2.84 -2.08 21.01
CA SER A 222 -3.04 -2.77 22.30
C SER A 222 -4.15 -3.81 22.27
N LYS A 223 -4.88 -3.98 21.18
CA LYS A 223 -5.92 -4.99 21.07
C LYS A 223 -5.31 -6.37 20.80
N ASP A 224 -5.57 -7.33 21.67
CA ASP A 224 -4.98 -8.66 21.56
C ASP A 224 -5.71 -9.56 20.55
N GLU A 225 -7.04 -9.62 20.58
CA GLU A 225 -7.84 -10.53 19.76
C GLU A 225 -9.07 -9.86 19.13
N GLY A 226 -9.70 -10.55 18.19
CA GLY A 226 -11.02 -10.20 17.66
C GLY A 226 -11.09 -8.88 16.87
N CYS A 227 -9.98 -8.38 16.34
CA CYS A 227 -10.00 -7.18 15.51
C CYS A 227 -10.42 -7.50 14.08
N THR A 228 -11.53 -6.89 13.63
CA THR A 228 -12.05 -7.03 12.26
C THR A 228 -11.95 -5.72 11.44
N ARG A 229 -11.41 -4.63 12.00
CA ARG A 229 -11.31 -3.35 11.30
C ARG A 229 -10.41 -3.45 10.07
N ALA A 230 -10.88 -2.96 8.94
CA ALA A 230 -10.09 -2.83 7.72
C ALA A 230 -8.98 -1.77 7.87
N SER A 231 -9.29 -0.67 8.54
CA SER A 231 -8.36 0.43 8.85
C SER A 231 -8.39 0.76 10.33
N CYS A 232 -7.23 1.08 10.91
CA CYS A 232 -7.13 1.58 12.29
C CYS A 232 -7.22 3.11 12.37
N ILE A 233 -7.18 3.80 11.24
CA ILE A 233 -7.17 5.27 11.16
C ILE A 233 -8.34 5.84 10.36
N TYR A 234 -9.18 4.98 9.76
CA TYR A 234 -10.35 5.39 9.00
C TYR A 234 -11.58 4.53 9.35
N PRO A 235 -12.82 5.06 9.38
CA PRO A 235 -13.19 6.49 9.27
C PRO A 235 -12.76 7.30 10.48
N ASN A 236 -12.54 6.65 11.62
CA ASN A 236 -12.08 7.26 12.88
C ASN A 236 -10.88 6.48 13.42
N PHE A 237 -10.01 7.17 14.11
CA PHE A 237 -8.89 6.53 14.82
C PHE A 237 -9.38 5.45 15.78
N CYS A 238 -8.72 4.30 15.75
CA CYS A 238 -9.03 3.19 16.64
C CYS A 238 -8.53 3.51 18.04
N LYS A 239 -9.40 3.34 19.05
CA LYS A 239 -9.06 3.58 20.45
C LYS A 239 -7.94 2.68 21.00
N PHE A 240 -7.65 1.56 20.33
CA PHE A 240 -6.58 0.63 20.69
C PHE A 240 -5.25 0.93 19.97
N LEU A 241 -5.23 1.90 19.06
CA LEU A 241 -4.01 2.30 18.37
C LEU A 241 -3.34 3.42 19.16
N ASN A 242 -2.09 3.20 19.54
CA ASN A 242 -1.25 4.28 20.07
C ASN A 242 -0.87 5.22 18.92
N LEU A 243 -1.34 6.46 19.00
CA LEU A 243 -1.22 7.46 17.93
C LEU A 243 -0.04 8.43 18.14
N THR A 244 0.78 8.22 19.18
CA THR A 244 1.90 9.12 19.46
C THR A 244 2.93 9.13 18.34
N GLN A 245 3.34 10.31 17.91
CA GLN A 245 4.42 10.48 16.91
C GLN A 245 5.82 10.50 17.56
N LYS A 246 5.93 10.38 18.90
CA LYS A 246 7.21 10.40 19.62
C LYS A 246 8.26 9.44 19.05
N PRO A 247 7.98 8.16 18.78
CA PRO A 247 9.00 7.26 18.23
C PRO A 247 9.55 7.72 16.87
N SER A 248 8.68 8.22 15.99
CA SER A 248 9.11 8.78 14.70
C SER A 248 9.93 10.06 14.89
N LEU A 249 9.52 10.91 15.81
CA LEU A 249 10.21 12.16 16.15
C LEU A 249 11.62 11.88 16.72
N GLU A 250 11.72 10.98 17.69
CA GLU A 250 12.97 10.56 18.31
C GLU A 250 13.93 9.95 17.27
N LEU A 251 13.41 9.03 16.43
CA LEU A 251 14.19 8.45 15.34
C LEU A 251 14.82 9.54 14.46
N LEU A 252 14.03 10.48 14.00
CA LEU A 252 14.49 11.53 13.09
C LEU A 252 15.52 12.46 13.76
N LYS A 253 15.28 12.86 15.02
CA LYS A 253 16.22 13.70 15.81
C LYS A 253 17.55 12.99 16.01
N GLU A 254 17.52 11.72 16.41
CA GLU A 254 18.71 10.93 16.66
C GLU A 254 19.54 10.67 15.40
N LEU A 255 18.89 10.42 14.27
CA LEU A 255 19.60 10.17 13.02
C LEU A 255 20.28 11.44 12.48
N ARG A 256 19.64 12.62 12.61
CA ARG A 256 20.26 13.87 12.15
C ARG A 256 21.43 14.35 13.01
N GLN A 257 21.55 13.82 14.23
CA GLN A 257 22.66 14.12 15.15
C GLN A 257 23.87 13.19 14.98
N MET A 258 23.74 12.15 14.15
CA MET A 258 24.84 11.20 13.91
C MET A 258 26.05 11.91 13.27
N PRO A 259 27.28 11.64 13.74
CA PRO A 259 28.49 12.15 13.09
C PRO A 259 28.54 11.78 11.61
N GLY A 260 28.88 12.74 10.74
CA GLY A 260 28.92 12.53 9.29
C GLY A 260 27.58 12.67 8.56
N ILE A 261 26.46 12.81 9.28
CA ILE A 261 25.15 13.09 8.70
C ILE A 261 24.90 14.60 8.67
N LYS A 262 24.59 15.12 7.48
CA LYS A 262 24.22 16.52 7.26
C LYS A 262 22.72 16.73 7.20
N LYS A 263 22.00 15.80 6.55
CA LYS A 263 20.54 15.85 6.36
C LYS A 263 19.94 14.46 6.41
N VAL A 264 18.73 14.38 6.95
CA VAL A 264 17.88 13.20 6.93
C VAL A 264 16.54 13.61 6.36
N PHE A 265 16.15 13.04 5.23
CA PHE A 265 14.91 13.38 4.55
C PHE A 265 13.85 12.29 4.70
N ILE A 266 12.59 12.69 4.54
CA ILE A 266 11.44 11.80 4.36
C ILE A 266 11.01 11.93 2.91
N GLY A 267 11.32 10.92 2.10
CA GLY A 267 10.98 10.84 0.69
C GLY A 267 9.76 9.97 0.39
N SER A 268 9.50 8.95 1.21
CA SER A 268 8.41 7.99 1.03
C SER A 268 7.00 8.53 1.33
N GLY A 269 6.89 9.76 1.83
CA GLY A 269 5.62 10.39 2.17
C GLY A 269 5.08 10.04 3.56
N ILE A 270 4.10 10.80 3.98
CA ILE A 270 3.49 10.68 5.32
C ILE A 270 1.96 10.66 5.25
N ARG A 271 1.35 10.18 6.32
CA ARG A 271 -0.08 10.37 6.60
C ARG A 271 -0.28 11.73 7.26
N TYR A 272 -0.92 12.65 6.54
CA TYR A 272 -1.17 14.00 7.02
C TYR A 272 -2.15 14.05 8.21
N ASP A 273 -3.10 13.13 8.26
CA ASP A 273 -4.04 12.99 9.37
C ASP A 273 -3.37 12.55 10.67
N LEU A 274 -2.33 11.73 10.62
CA LEU A 274 -1.49 11.37 11.76
C LEU A 274 -0.54 12.50 12.15
N ALA A 275 0.08 13.16 11.16
CA ALA A 275 1.00 14.26 11.42
C ALA A 275 0.33 15.44 12.12
N LEU A 276 -0.94 15.71 11.84
CA LEU A 276 -1.74 16.75 12.49
C LEU A 276 -1.97 16.52 13.99
N LEU A 277 -1.75 15.31 14.50
CA LEU A 277 -1.94 14.99 15.91
C LEU A 277 -0.79 15.46 16.82
N ASP A 278 0.34 15.88 16.22
CA ASP A 278 1.55 16.22 16.98
C ASP A 278 2.24 17.45 16.37
N ASP A 279 2.19 18.55 17.12
CA ASP A 279 2.75 19.83 16.68
C ASP A 279 4.28 19.80 16.61
N GLU A 280 4.92 19.12 17.56
CA GLU A 280 6.37 18.99 17.61
C GLU A 280 6.89 18.17 16.42
N TYR A 281 6.19 17.07 16.07
CA TYR A 281 6.51 16.29 14.88
C TYR A 281 6.38 17.14 13.61
N MET A 282 5.31 17.93 13.48
CA MET A 282 5.10 18.80 12.32
C MET A 282 6.19 19.85 12.19
N GLU A 283 6.61 20.44 13.32
CA GLU A 283 7.67 21.45 13.33
C GLU A 283 9.03 20.84 12.96
N GLU A 284 9.41 19.72 13.56
CA GLU A 284 10.64 18.98 13.25
C GLU A 284 10.69 18.58 11.77
N LEU A 285 9.58 18.03 11.26
CA LEU A 285 9.44 17.64 9.85
C LEU A 285 9.76 18.79 8.91
N VAL A 286 9.06 19.93 9.06
CA VAL A 286 9.23 21.10 8.18
C VAL A 286 10.61 21.70 8.32
N LYS A 287 11.12 21.79 9.53
CA LYS A 287 12.39 22.44 9.81
C LYS A 287 13.59 21.66 9.28
N HIS A 288 13.55 20.33 9.33
CA HIS A 288 14.74 19.51 9.12
C HIS A 288 14.63 18.40 8.06
N HIS A 289 13.42 17.87 7.77
CA HIS A 289 13.26 16.60 7.06
C HIS A 289 12.59 16.71 5.70
N VAL A 290 12.25 17.90 5.23
CA VAL A 290 11.74 18.16 3.88
C VAL A 290 12.81 18.75 2.99
N GLY A 291 13.15 18.08 1.91
CA GLY A 291 14.20 18.46 0.94
C GLY A 291 13.75 19.47 -0.13
N GLY A 292 12.74 20.32 0.17
CA GLY A 292 12.13 21.24 -0.79
C GLY A 292 10.75 20.80 -1.24
N GLN A 293 10.51 19.51 -1.34
CA GLN A 293 9.22 18.94 -1.73
C GLN A 293 8.83 17.83 -0.76
N LEU A 294 7.55 17.79 -0.38
CA LEU A 294 6.95 16.73 0.43
C LEU A 294 5.80 16.07 -0.34
N SER A 295 5.94 14.79 -0.61
CA SER A 295 4.89 13.98 -1.23
C SER A 295 3.75 13.75 -0.24
N ILE A 296 2.52 14.02 -0.68
CA ILE A 296 1.30 13.88 0.12
C ILE A 296 0.19 13.31 -0.74
N ALA A 297 -0.62 12.44 -0.19
CA ALA A 297 -1.60 11.69 -0.96
C ALA A 297 -3.05 11.96 -0.49
N PRO A 298 -3.69 13.09 -0.87
CA PRO A 298 -5.12 13.30 -0.66
C PRO A 298 -5.99 12.36 -1.52
N GLU A 299 -5.52 11.92 -2.67
CA GLU A 299 -6.09 11.00 -3.65
C GLU A 299 -7.29 11.55 -4.42
N HIS A 300 -8.22 12.25 -3.77
CA HIS A 300 -9.39 12.91 -4.36
C HIS A 300 -9.85 14.08 -3.48
N ILE A 301 -10.84 14.87 -3.96
CA ILE A 301 -11.45 15.95 -3.18
C ILE A 301 -12.91 15.69 -2.81
N CYS A 302 -13.59 14.78 -3.53
CA CYS A 302 -15.00 14.47 -3.30
C CYS A 302 -15.15 13.43 -2.21
N GLU A 303 -15.95 13.73 -1.19
CA GLU A 303 -16.11 12.90 0.00
C GLU A 303 -16.63 11.49 -0.32
N GLU A 304 -17.54 11.37 -1.29
CA GLU A 304 -18.10 10.10 -1.73
C GLU A 304 -17.03 9.16 -2.29
N VAL A 305 -16.06 9.71 -3.02
CA VAL A 305 -14.94 8.95 -3.58
C VAL A 305 -13.93 8.61 -2.48
N LEU A 306 -13.62 9.57 -1.60
CA LEU A 306 -12.72 9.36 -0.47
C LEU A 306 -13.26 8.31 0.50
N LEU A 307 -14.58 8.25 0.70
CA LEU A 307 -15.23 7.22 1.50
C LEU A 307 -14.93 5.81 0.95
N LEU A 308 -15.12 5.62 -0.36
CA LEU A 308 -14.82 4.34 -1.02
C LEU A 308 -13.31 4.03 -1.07
N MET A 309 -12.47 5.06 -1.09
CA MET A 309 -11.01 4.91 -0.99
C MET A 309 -10.53 4.54 0.42
N GLY A 310 -11.35 4.73 1.46
CA GLY A 310 -10.91 4.61 2.85
C GLY A 310 -9.91 5.70 3.25
N LYS A 311 -10.09 6.91 2.74
CA LYS A 311 -9.22 8.08 2.99
C LYS A 311 -9.94 9.11 3.88
N PRO A 312 -9.21 9.88 4.68
CA PRO A 312 -9.80 10.95 5.48
C PRO A 312 -10.45 12.00 4.60
N ARG A 313 -11.38 12.76 5.19
CA ARG A 313 -12.04 13.88 4.50
C ARG A 313 -11.02 14.86 3.94
N PHE A 314 -11.33 15.46 2.80
CA PHE A 314 -10.44 16.41 2.13
C PHE A 314 -10.12 17.64 3.00
N SER A 315 -11.01 18.03 3.88
CA SER A 315 -10.77 19.09 4.87
C SER A 315 -9.51 18.86 5.72
N LYS A 316 -9.18 17.60 6.05
CA LYS A 316 -7.95 17.28 6.77
C LYS A 316 -6.68 17.55 5.96
N PHE A 317 -6.73 17.37 4.66
CA PHE A 317 -5.62 17.78 3.79
C PHE A 317 -5.46 19.30 3.76
N LEU A 318 -6.55 20.05 3.71
CA LEU A 318 -6.50 21.52 3.74
C LEU A 318 -5.94 22.05 5.06
N GLU A 319 -6.33 21.45 6.20
CA GLU A 319 -5.79 21.75 7.52
C GLU A 319 -4.28 21.50 7.58
N PHE A 320 -3.84 20.36 7.05
CA PHE A 320 -2.42 20.03 6.97
C PHE A 320 -1.65 21.04 6.09
N LYS A 321 -2.21 21.37 4.91
CA LYS A 321 -1.60 22.33 3.99
C LYS A 321 -1.41 23.70 4.65
N ASP A 322 -2.46 24.22 5.29
CA ASP A 322 -2.39 25.50 6.00
C ASP A 322 -1.31 25.51 7.10
N LYS A 323 -1.29 24.45 7.93
CA LYS A 323 -0.27 24.29 8.98
C LYS A 323 1.16 24.18 8.40
N PHE A 324 1.33 23.40 7.31
CA PHE A 324 2.61 23.27 6.62
C PHE A 324 3.11 24.63 6.07
N GLU A 325 2.23 25.41 5.45
CA GLU A 325 2.55 26.75 4.91
C GLU A 325 2.92 27.74 6.04
N LYS A 326 2.18 27.73 7.16
CA LYS A 326 2.50 28.54 8.35
C LYS A 326 3.86 28.20 8.93
N LEU A 327 4.20 26.92 9.05
CA LEU A 327 5.50 26.47 9.54
C LEU A 327 6.64 26.82 8.57
N ASN A 328 6.42 26.70 7.26
CA ASN A 328 7.38 27.19 6.26
C ASN A 328 7.69 28.68 6.44
N LYS A 329 6.64 29.49 6.59
CA LYS A 329 6.81 30.93 6.84
C LYS A 329 7.53 31.20 8.15
N LYS A 330 7.17 30.51 9.24
CA LYS A 330 7.80 30.62 10.56
C LYS A 330 9.31 30.34 10.51
N HIS A 331 9.72 29.35 9.73
CA HIS A 331 11.13 28.90 9.65
C HIS A 331 11.87 29.39 8.40
N GLY A 332 11.33 30.33 7.64
CA GLY A 332 11.96 30.88 6.44
C GLY A 332 12.23 29.82 5.36
N LYS A 333 11.40 28.77 5.27
CA LYS A 333 11.56 27.68 4.29
C LYS A 333 10.80 27.96 3.00
N LYS A 334 11.33 27.45 1.89
CA LYS A 334 10.67 27.46 0.56
C LYS A 334 10.42 26.01 0.15
N GLN A 335 9.40 25.39 0.75
CA GLN A 335 9.06 24.00 0.51
C GLN A 335 7.64 23.91 -0.05
N PHE A 336 7.39 22.88 -0.86
CA PHE A 336 6.13 22.67 -1.56
C PHE A 336 5.55 21.29 -1.27
N LEU A 337 4.22 21.22 -1.20
CA LEU A 337 3.52 19.94 -1.19
C LEU A 337 3.33 19.45 -2.63
N ILE A 338 3.63 18.18 -2.85
CA ILE A 338 3.35 17.47 -4.11
C ILE A 338 2.16 16.54 -3.88
N PRO A 339 0.93 17.01 -4.18
CA PRO A 339 -0.26 16.21 -3.94
C PRO A 339 -0.44 15.15 -5.03
N TYR A 340 -0.68 13.90 -4.61
CA TYR A 340 -1.04 12.80 -5.50
C TYR A 340 -2.56 12.65 -5.56
N PHE A 341 -3.09 12.49 -6.79
CA PHE A 341 -4.49 12.23 -7.05
C PHE A 341 -4.66 11.02 -7.96
N ILE A 342 -5.72 10.25 -7.70
CA ILE A 342 -6.08 9.07 -8.47
C ILE A 342 -7.31 9.38 -9.32
N ALA A 343 -7.17 9.26 -10.65
CA ALA A 343 -8.29 9.30 -11.59
C ALA A 343 -8.94 7.91 -11.71
N SER A 344 -10.23 7.87 -11.98
CA SER A 344 -10.97 6.65 -12.34
C SER A 344 -11.01 5.57 -11.26
N HIS A 345 -10.92 5.93 -9.98
CA HIS A 345 -11.21 5.01 -8.89
C HIS A 345 -12.70 4.58 -8.94
N PRO A 346 -13.06 3.32 -8.61
CA PRO A 346 -14.46 2.96 -8.42
C PRO A 346 -15.20 3.95 -7.52
N GLY A 347 -16.36 4.41 -7.95
CA GLY A 347 -17.14 5.50 -7.34
C GLY A 347 -16.85 6.89 -7.90
N SER A 348 -15.77 7.08 -8.67
CA SER A 348 -15.48 8.37 -9.31
C SER A 348 -16.26 8.50 -10.63
N THR A 349 -16.95 9.64 -10.81
CA THR A 349 -17.68 10.00 -12.03
C THR A 349 -16.96 11.13 -12.79
N LEU A 350 -17.41 11.44 -14.00
CA LEU A 350 -16.90 12.60 -14.75
C LEU A 350 -17.13 13.92 -14.02
N ASP A 351 -18.27 14.07 -13.30
CA ASP A 351 -18.53 15.25 -12.47
C ASP A 351 -17.53 15.38 -11.32
N HIS A 352 -17.17 14.27 -10.68
CA HIS A 352 -16.15 14.25 -9.63
C HIS A 352 -14.77 14.67 -10.18
N ALA A 353 -14.40 14.15 -11.36
CA ALA A 353 -13.16 14.53 -12.02
C ALA A 353 -13.16 16.03 -12.44
N LEU A 354 -14.30 16.55 -12.90
CA LEU A 354 -14.45 17.97 -13.25
C LEU A 354 -14.33 18.87 -12.01
N LYS A 355 -14.95 18.49 -10.87
CA LYS A 355 -14.79 19.23 -9.60
C LYS A 355 -13.31 19.28 -9.19
N LEU A 356 -12.61 18.15 -9.27
CA LEU A 356 -11.17 18.07 -8.97
C LEU A 356 -10.36 18.95 -9.94
N ALA A 357 -10.65 18.93 -11.24
CA ALA A 357 -9.97 19.76 -12.22
C ALA A 357 -10.10 21.27 -11.92
N PHE A 358 -11.28 21.73 -11.56
CA PHE A 358 -11.50 23.13 -11.13
C PHE A 358 -10.78 23.46 -9.83
N PHE A 359 -10.77 22.57 -8.87
CA PHE A 359 -10.00 22.75 -7.65
C PHE A 359 -8.49 22.93 -7.95
N LEU A 360 -7.91 22.07 -8.79
CA LEU A 360 -6.52 22.16 -9.20
C LEU A 360 -6.22 23.49 -9.87
N LYS A 361 -7.07 23.91 -10.81
CA LYS A 361 -6.92 25.19 -11.50
C LYS A 361 -7.02 26.37 -10.54
N LYS A 362 -8.03 26.43 -9.68
CA LYS A 362 -8.23 27.51 -8.69
C LYS A 362 -7.02 27.64 -7.75
N ASN A 363 -6.40 26.52 -7.37
CA ASN A 363 -5.24 26.49 -6.49
C ASN A 363 -3.89 26.54 -7.23
N ARG A 364 -3.90 26.74 -8.56
CA ARG A 364 -2.72 26.79 -9.42
C ARG A 364 -1.82 25.53 -9.28
N VAL A 365 -2.43 24.38 -9.00
CA VAL A 365 -1.74 23.09 -8.92
C VAL A 365 -1.72 22.48 -10.31
N ARG A 366 -0.52 22.30 -10.87
CA ARG A 366 -0.30 21.59 -12.13
C ARG A 366 0.22 20.20 -11.82
N LEU A 367 -0.53 19.19 -12.22
CA LEU A 367 -0.12 17.80 -12.04
C LEU A 367 0.71 17.38 -13.27
N GLU A 368 1.97 17.04 -13.04
CA GLU A 368 2.83 16.46 -14.08
C GLU A 368 2.44 15.01 -14.36
N GLN A 369 2.11 14.27 -13.31
CA GLN A 369 1.67 12.89 -13.39
C GLN A 369 0.30 12.72 -12.72
N VAL A 370 -0.57 11.96 -13.36
CA VAL A 370 -1.86 11.52 -12.82
C VAL A 370 -1.89 10.01 -12.80
N GLN A 371 -2.08 9.47 -11.60
CA GLN A 371 -2.27 8.03 -11.43
C GLN A 371 -3.68 7.66 -11.90
N ASN A 372 -3.77 6.91 -13.00
CA ASN A 372 -5.05 6.29 -13.36
C ASN A 372 -5.22 5.01 -12.56
N PHE A 373 -6.34 4.84 -11.86
CA PHE A 373 -6.59 3.65 -11.05
C PHE A 373 -6.33 2.38 -11.88
N THR A 374 -5.46 1.54 -11.39
CA THR A 374 -5.20 0.21 -11.94
C THR A 374 -5.58 -0.82 -10.89
N PRO A 375 -6.52 -1.73 -11.20
CA PRO A 375 -6.92 -2.75 -10.27
C PRO A 375 -5.74 -3.60 -9.81
N THR A 376 -5.41 -3.51 -8.53
CA THR A 376 -4.38 -4.33 -7.89
C THR A 376 -5.06 -5.53 -7.24
N PRO A 377 -4.69 -6.77 -7.56
CA PRO A 377 -5.31 -7.96 -6.97
C PRO A 377 -5.38 -7.90 -5.43
N MET A 378 -6.38 -8.53 -4.86
CA MET A 378 -6.64 -8.65 -3.41
C MET A 378 -7.01 -7.34 -2.71
N THR A 379 -7.33 -6.27 -3.44
CA THR A 379 -7.79 -5.00 -2.87
C THR A 379 -9.30 -4.81 -2.99
N PRO A 380 -9.95 -4.12 -2.03
CA PRO A 380 -11.38 -3.81 -2.11
C PRO A 380 -11.76 -3.04 -3.39
N ALA A 381 -10.91 -2.09 -3.81
CA ALA A 381 -11.15 -1.33 -5.03
C ALA A 381 -11.15 -2.21 -6.29
N THR A 382 -10.33 -3.25 -6.32
CA THR A 382 -10.34 -4.23 -7.42
C THR A 382 -11.62 -5.08 -7.41
N CYS A 383 -12.10 -5.46 -6.22
CA CYS A 383 -13.39 -6.12 -6.08
C CYS A 383 -14.53 -5.22 -6.62
N MET A 384 -14.58 -3.96 -6.18
CA MET A 384 -15.55 -2.97 -6.69
C MET A 384 -15.43 -2.77 -8.21
N TYR A 385 -14.22 -2.69 -8.74
CA TYR A 385 -13.97 -2.50 -10.17
C TYR A 385 -14.53 -3.65 -11.02
N TYR A 386 -14.28 -4.89 -10.58
CA TYR A 386 -14.76 -6.08 -11.30
C TYR A 386 -16.26 -6.28 -11.16
N THR A 387 -16.77 -6.18 -9.94
CA THR A 387 -18.16 -6.56 -9.63
C THR A 387 -19.16 -5.43 -9.82
N GLY A 388 -18.73 -4.16 -9.67
CA GLY A 388 -19.63 -3.02 -9.53
C GLY A 388 -20.34 -2.97 -8.17
N ILE A 389 -19.84 -3.71 -7.16
CA ILE A 389 -20.45 -3.82 -5.84
C ILE A 389 -19.40 -3.51 -4.77
N ASP A 390 -19.76 -2.69 -3.80
CA ASP A 390 -18.96 -2.55 -2.57
C ASP A 390 -19.10 -3.85 -1.74
N PRO A 391 -18.03 -4.61 -1.54
CA PRO A 391 -18.11 -5.90 -0.87
C PRO A 391 -18.52 -5.80 0.61
N PHE A 392 -18.37 -4.65 1.24
CA PHE A 392 -18.69 -4.48 2.66
C PHE A 392 -20.13 -4.07 2.90
N THR A 393 -20.71 -3.27 2.01
CA THR A 393 -22.08 -2.75 2.15
C THR A 393 -23.08 -3.44 1.22
N GLY A 394 -22.61 -4.14 0.18
CA GLY A 394 -23.45 -4.73 -0.86
C GLY A 394 -24.07 -3.73 -1.84
N LYS A 395 -23.75 -2.43 -1.70
CA LYS A 395 -24.30 -1.38 -2.54
C LYS A 395 -23.62 -1.33 -3.92
N PRO A 396 -24.37 -0.94 -4.98
CA PRO A 396 -23.77 -0.72 -6.30
C PRO A 396 -22.78 0.43 -6.28
N VAL A 397 -21.70 0.30 -7.05
CA VAL A 397 -20.65 1.32 -7.20
C VAL A 397 -20.45 1.61 -8.68
N HIS A 398 -20.42 2.89 -9.03
CA HIS A 398 -20.04 3.32 -10.38
C HIS A 398 -18.60 2.92 -10.68
N VAL A 399 -18.36 2.34 -11.85
CA VAL A 399 -17.02 1.90 -12.27
C VAL A 399 -16.67 2.60 -13.58
N PRO A 400 -15.73 3.57 -13.58
CA PRO A 400 -15.25 4.19 -14.82
C PRO A 400 -14.61 3.15 -15.73
N LYS A 401 -15.10 3.01 -16.97
CA LYS A 401 -14.59 2.07 -17.98
C LYS A 401 -14.41 2.77 -19.34
N GLY A 402 -13.66 2.13 -20.24
CA GLY A 402 -13.48 2.61 -21.61
C GLY A 402 -12.99 4.07 -21.69
N GLU A 403 -13.69 4.87 -22.50
CA GLU A 403 -13.33 6.29 -22.73
C GLU A 403 -13.43 7.14 -21.46
N GLU A 404 -14.35 6.81 -20.53
CA GLU A 404 -14.51 7.59 -19.28
C GLU A 404 -13.20 7.66 -18.48
N ARG A 405 -12.43 6.59 -18.44
CA ARG A 405 -11.12 6.58 -17.77
C ARG A 405 -10.15 7.58 -18.39
N SER A 406 -10.15 7.65 -19.71
CA SER A 406 -9.32 8.60 -20.46
C SER A 406 -9.80 10.04 -20.24
N PHE A 407 -11.09 10.25 -20.18
CA PHE A 407 -11.70 11.57 -19.91
C PHE A 407 -11.37 12.06 -18.51
N GLN A 408 -11.55 11.23 -17.49
CA GLN A 408 -11.21 11.58 -16.10
C GLN A 408 -9.74 11.95 -15.97
N LYS A 409 -8.84 11.16 -16.55
CA LYS A 409 -7.39 11.47 -16.55
C LYS A 409 -7.08 12.77 -17.27
N ALA A 410 -7.68 13.01 -18.45
CA ALA A 410 -7.46 14.22 -19.25
C ALA A 410 -7.96 15.49 -18.51
N LEU A 411 -9.09 15.41 -17.81
CA LEU A 411 -9.62 16.51 -16.99
C LEU A 411 -8.65 16.94 -15.87
N LEU A 412 -7.83 16.04 -15.35
CA LEU A 412 -6.83 16.37 -14.32
C LEU A 412 -5.57 17.01 -14.90
N GLN A 413 -5.36 16.94 -16.21
CA GLN A 413 -4.23 17.55 -16.93
C GLN A 413 -4.70 18.36 -18.15
N PRO A 414 -5.64 19.30 -17.98
CA PRO A 414 -6.28 20.00 -19.08
C PRO A 414 -5.32 20.93 -19.84
N GLN A 415 -4.21 21.31 -19.21
CA GLN A 415 -3.17 22.17 -19.79
C GLN A 415 -2.32 21.46 -20.84
N LEU A 416 -2.37 20.13 -20.95
CA LEU A 416 -1.62 19.39 -21.95
C LEU A 416 -2.36 19.42 -23.30
N ALA A 417 -1.73 19.93 -24.35
CA ALA A 417 -2.33 20.05 -25.68
C ALA A 417 -2.92 18.73 -26.21
N LYS A 418 -2.25 17.58 -25.92
CA LYS A 418 -2.74 16.25 -26.27
C LYS A 418 -4.08 15.87 -25.63
N ASN A 419 -4.44 16.51 -24.51
CA ASN A 419 -5.67 16.22 -23.77
C ASN A 419 -6.87 17.08 -24.22
N TYR A 420 -6.64 18.13 -25.02
CA TYR A 420 -7.70 19.09 -25.40
C TYR A 420 -8.96 18.42 -25.97
N ARG A 421 -8.78 17.50 -26.94
CA ARG A 421 -9.90 16.78 -27.56
C ARG A 421 -10.67 15.91 -26.56
N LEU A 422 -9.97 15.24 -25.63
CA LEU A 422 -10.59 14.41 -24.60
C LEU A 422 -11.35 15.27 -23.58
N VAL A 423 -10.79 16.40 -23.16
CA VAL A 423 -11.44 17.38 -22.28
C VAL A 423 -12.69 17.92 -22.93
N ALA A 424 -12.65 18.31 -24.23
CA ALA A 424 -13.82 18.79 -24.96
C ALA A 424 -14.95 17.73 -25.02
N LYS A 425 -14.59 16.47 -25.33
CA LYS A 425 -15.56 15.35 -25.34
C LYS A 425 -16.17 15.12 -23.96
N ALA A 426 -15.35 15.08 -22.91
CA ALA A 426 -15.82 14.91 -21.53
C ALA A 426 -16.79 16.00 -21.11
N LEU A 427 -16.47 17.26 -21.41
CA LEU A 427 -17.35 18.40 -21.11
C LEU A 427 -18.65 18.37 -21.93
N LYS A 428 -18.58 17.93 -23.19
CA LYS A 428 -19.78 17.75 -24.01
C LYS A 428 -20.70 16.68 -23.44
N GLN A 429 -20.14 15.53 -22.99
CA GLN A 429 -20.91 14.47 -22.36
C GLN A 429 -21.59 14.92 -21.06
N LEU A 430 -20.98 15.85 -20.31
CA LEU A 430 -21.55 16.47 -19.13
C LEU A 430 -22.55 17.63 -19.42
N GLY A 431 -22.76 17.98 -20.68
CA GLY A 431 -23.56 19.18 -21.04
C GLY A 431 -22.90 20.52 -20.66
N LYS A 432 -21.58 20.50 -20.39
CA LYS A 432 -20.80 21.62 -19.85
C LYS A 432 -19.76 22.17 -20.85
N GLY A 433 -19.99 22.05 -22.15
CA GLY A 433 -19.03 22.45 -23.20
C GLY A 433 -18.52 23.88 -23.09
N LYS A 434 -19.37 24.84 -22.61
CA LYS A 434 -18.98 26.23 -22.36
C LYS A 434 -17.80 26.41 -21.41
N LEU A 435 -17.51 25.41 -20.55
CA LEU A 435 -16.40 25.44 -19.59
C LEU A 435 -15.04 25.13 -20.21
N LEU A 436 -14.98 24.71 -21.48
CA LEU A 436 -13.74 24.28 -22.12
C LEU A 436 -12.64 25.36 -22.06
N LYS A 437 -12.94 26.57 -22.53
CA LYS A 437 -11.98 27.68 -22.46
C LYS A 437 -11.56 28.00 -21.05
N GLN A 438 -12.53 27.98 -20.11
CA GLN A 438 -12.24 28.23 -18.69
C GLN A 438 -11.31 27.18 -18.09
N LEU A 439 -11.36 25.93 -18.52
CA LEU A 439 -10.54 24.85 -17.95
C LEU A 439 -9.15 24.75 -18.60
N THR A 440 -9.04 25.03 -19.92
CA THR A 440 -7.81 24.84 -20.71
C THR A 440 -6.95 26.12 -20.84
N ALA A 441 -7.49 27.29 -20.59
CA ALA A 441 -6.72 28.54 -20.45
C ALA A 441 -6.02 28.55 -19.08
#